data_7f80c877501326a45406e0d2a3588d39
#
_entry.id   7f80c877501326a45406e0d2a3588d39
#
_cell.length_a   1.000
_cell.length_b   1.000
_cell.length_c   1.000
_cell.angle_alpha   90.00
_cell.angle_beta   90.00
_cell.angle_gamma   90.00
#
_symmetry.space_group_name_H-M   'P 1'
#
loop_
_entity.id
_entity.type
_entity.pdbx_description
1 polymer ?
#
loop_
_entity_poly.entity_id
_entity_poly.type
_entity_poly.pdbx_seq_one_letter_code
_entity_poly.pdbx_strand_id
1 'polypeptide(L)'
;MVILMVLAMLLLLVVFTIQLGDASSNLHRLEDRTRQREQNYQVARSAVELSVELLKVDDVDTDSARDAWALGSQRLRWEGRDLYLEIRDEESRFPISLLPADTKPDADPDRQLYVQALERMLSKSGLAGAPAVASLLDWIDLDDDVRTNGAEQGSYPQLTVKNGPLDNVDELERLRNWGPPQLPPPPALDPSSPRLDEFKSMFQSGTAKTGLANWGDFLSAYAKGKINLNTAPKEVLGSLDEAMSDSVVTELIAYRSRNVLHNQEDLKKIPGIDNDLAFRLNKMTGYASQVFRVRVIVTSREIPLELEAMLERKSQREIVVRYWRAR
;
A
#
# COMPACT_ATOMS: atom_id res chain seq x y z
N MET A 1 -73.48 -7.64 5.81
CA MET A 1 -72.52 -8.01 4.78
C MET A 1 -71.86 -6.80 4.13
N VAL A 2 -72.59 -5.80 3.62
CA VAL A 2 -72.03 -4.66 2.87
C VAL A 2 -71.04 -3.83 3.72
N ILE A 3 -71.38 -3.53 5.03
CA ILE A 3 -70.53 -2.75 5.93
C ILE A 3 -69.18 -3.46 6.18
N LEU A 4 -69.18 -4.78 6.35
CA LEU A 4 -67.96 -5.59 6.51
C LEU A 4 -67.06 -5.55 5.27
N MET A 5 -67.66 -5.54 4.10
CA MET A 5 -66.92 -5.48 2.81
C MET A 5 -66.31 -4.09 2.59
N VAL A 6 -67.03 -3.02 2.96
CA VAL A 6 -66.50 -1.65 2.88
C VAL A 6 -65.38 -1.46 3.89
N LEU A 7 -65.49 -2.01 5.09
CA LEU A 7 -64.45 -1.92 6.14
C LEU A 7 -63.17 -2.65 5.72
N ALA A 8 -63.33 -3.86 5.11
CA ALA A 8 -62.20 -4.62 4.58
C ALA A 8 -61.49 -3.89 3.43
N MET A 9 -62.28 -3.25 2.56
CA MET A 9 -61.72 -2.44 1.44
C MET A 9 -60.99 -1.21 1.93
N LEU A 10 -61.46 -0.50 2.96
CA LEU A 10 -60.80 0.62 3.59
C LEU A 10 -59.50 0.16 4.28
N LEU A 11 -59.51 -0.96 4.96
CA LEU A 11 -58.31 -1.51 5.61
C LEU A 11 -57.22 -1.90 4.58
N LEU A 12 -57.60 -2.52 3.47
CA LEU A 12 -56.70 -2.81 2.33
C LEU A 12 -56.11 -1.53 1.74
N LEU A 13 -56.90 -0.48 1.59
CA LEU A 13 -56.47 0.80 1.05
C LEU A 13 -55.49 1.51 1.99
N VAL A 14 -55.70 1.43 3.31
CA VAL A 14 -54.77 1.95 4.33
C VAL A 14 -53.45 1.17 4.30
N VAL A 15 -53.49 -0.15 4.26
CA VAL A 15 -52.28 -0.98 4.17
C VAL A 15 -51.50 -0.68 2.88
N PHE A 16 -52.18 -0.54 1.75
CA PHE A 16 -51.59 -0.21 0.49
C PHE A 16 -50.94 1.19 0.47
N THR A 17 -51.57 2.20 1.07
CA THR A 17 -51.02 3.56 1.20
C THR A 17 -49.77 3.59 2.10
N ILE A 18 -49.76 2.82 3.18
CA ILE A 18 -48.57 2.69 4.04
C ILE A 18 -47.43 2.03 3.27
N GLN A 19 -47.69 0.91 2.57
CA GLN A 19 -46.67 0.22 1.76
C GLN A 19 -46.08 1.09 0.64
N LEU A 20 -46.94 1.88 -0.03
CA LEU A 20 -46.53 2.86 -1.03
C LEU A 20 -45.63 3.96 -0.43
N GLY A 21 -46.01 4.47 0.76
CA GLY A 21 -45.23 5.45 1.51
C GLY A 21 -43.85 4.94 1.91
N ASP A 22 -43.80 3.71 2.42
CA ASP A 22 -42.52 3.06 2.77
C ASP A 22 -41.64 2.77 1.54
N ALA A 23 -42.22 2.30 0.44
CA ALA A 23 -41.51 2.09 -0.81
C ALA A 23 -40.95 3.39 -1.39
N SER A 24 -41.74 4.47 -1.38
CA SER A 24 -41.31 5.80 -1.82
C SER A 24 -40.18 6.34 -0.93
N SER A 25 -40.30 6.22 0.38
CA SER A 25 -39.29 6.65 1.37
C SER A 25 -37.95 5.87 1.15
N ASN A 26 -38.04 4.57 0.89
CA ASN A 26 -36.85 3.77 0.62
C ASN A 26 -36.19 4.13 -0.72
N LEU A 27 -36.96 4.44 -1.76
CA LEU A 27 -36.42 4.93 -3.04
C LEU A 27 -35.67 6.26 -2.85
N HIS A 28 -36.26 7.22 -2.15
CA HIS A 28 -35.59 8.51 -1.87
C HIS A 28 -34.31 8.32 -1.07
N ARG A 29 -34.29 7.43 -0.08
CA ARG A 29 -33.06 7.12 0.67
C ARG A 29 -31.97 6.49 -0.23
N LEU A 30 -32.35 5.64 -1.16
CA LEU A 30 -31.41 5.03 -2.13
C LEU A 30 -30.85 6.07 -3.09
N GLU A 31 -31.71 6.96 -3.61
CA GLU A 31 -31.29 8.07 -4.48
C GLU A 31 -30.32 9.01 -3.74
N ASP A 32 -30.64 9.40 -2.51
CA ASP A 32 -29.77 10.25 -1.69
C ASP A 32 -28.42 9.59 -1.42
N ARG A 33 -28.39 8.29 -1.09
CA ARG A 33 -27.14 7.54 -0.91
C ARG A 33 -26.31 7.48 -2.17
N THR A 34 -26.92 7.20 -3.31
CA THR A 34 -26.25 7.15 -4.61
C THR A 34 -25.66 8.50 -4.97
N ARG A 35 -26.43 9.57 -4.79
CA ARG A 35 -25.97 10.94 -5.02
C ARG A 35 -24.82 11.33 -4.09
N GLN A 36 -24.88 10.99 -2.81
CA GLN A 36 -23.80 11.24 -1.87
C GLN A 36 -22.54 10.47 -2.23
N ARG A 37 -22.66 9.20 -2.62
CA ARG A 37 -21.52 8.39 -3.07
C ARG A 37 -20.86 8.97 -4.30
N GLU A 38 -21.65 9.40 -5.28
CA GLU A 38 -21.13 10.06 -6.48
C GLU A 38 -20.41 11.37 -6.15
N GLN A 39 -20.97 12.20 -5.29
CA GLN A 39 -20.32 13.43 -4.85
C GLN A 39 -19.04 13.15 -4.07
N ASN A 40 -19.01 12.12 -3.19
CA ASN A 40 -17.80 11.71 -2.49
C ASN A 40 -16.73 11.22 -3.47
N TYR A 41 -17.14 10.51 -4.53
CA TYR A 41 -16.23 10.06 -5.59
C TYR A 41 -15.59 11.22 -6.34
N GLN A 42 -16.36 12.23 -6.70
CA GLN A 42 -15.83 13.44 -7.39
C GLN A 42 -14.83 14.20 -6.50
N VAL A 43 -15.13 14.33 -5.21
CA VAL A 43 -14.20 14.93 -4.24
C VAL A 43 -12.93 14.11 -4.09
N ALA A 44 -13.04 12.78 -3.99
CA ALA A 44 -11.89 11.89 -3.90
C ALA A 44 -11.02 11.95 -5.17
N ARG A 45 -11.65 12.02 -6.35
CA ARG A 45 -10.97 12.19 -7.62
C ARG A 45 -10.18 13.50 -7.68
N SER A 46 -10.79 14.60 -7.28
CA SER A 46 -10.12 15.92 -7.24
C SER A 46 -8.91 15.89 -6.29
N ALA A 47 -8.97 15.13 -5.20
CA ALA A 47 -7.83 14.96 -4.30
C ALA A 47 -6.67 14.17 -4.95
N VAL A 48 -6.96 13.17 -5.80
CA VAL A 48 -5.93 12.50 -6.59
C VAL A 48 -5.32 13.45 -7.63
N GLU A 49 -6.14 14.28 -8.29
CA GLU A 49 -5.65 15.31 -9.22
C GLU A 49 -4.74 16.32 -8.50
N LEU A 50 -5.10 16.74 -7.28
CA LEU A 50 -4.23 17.55 -6.44
C LEU A 50 -2.90 16.86 -6.13
N SER A 51 -2.92 15.55 -5.85
CA SER A 51 -1.70 14.78 -5.60
C SER A 51 -0.78 14.74 -6.83
N VAL A 52 -1.35 14.67 -8.03
CA VAL A 52 -0.59 14.77 -9.28
C VAL A 52 0.09 16.15 -9.39
N GLU A 53 -0.60 17.22 -9.06
CA GLU A 53 0.00 18.57 -9.11
C GLU A 53 1.07 18.77 -8.04
N LEU A 54 0.91 18.20 -6.83
CA LEU A 54 1.95 18.23 -5.81
C LEU A 54 3.23 17.52 -6.28
N LEU A 55 3.11 16.35 -6.92
CA LEU A 55 4.26 15.61 -7.44
C LEU A 55 4.91 16.27 -8.66
N LYS A 56 4.19 17.12 -9.43
CA LYS A 56 4.77 17.87 -10.57
C LYS A 56 5.65 19.04 -10.13
N VAL A 57 5.37 19.63 -8.98
CA VAL A 57 6.16 20.75 -8.46
C VAL A 57 7.32 20.30 -7.60
N ASP A 58 7.38 18.99 -7.31
CA ASP A 58 8.42 18.36 -6.52
C ASP A 58 9.70 18.10 -7.33
N ASP A 59 10.83 17.91 -6.64
CA ASP A 59 12.10 17.53 -7.26
C ASP A 59 12.03 16.08 -7.72
N VAL A 60 12.44 15.82 -8.97
CA VAL A 60 12.42 14.45 -9.53
C VAL A 60 13.67 13.64 -9.19
N ASP A 61 14.72 14.30 -8.76
CA ASP A 61 16.01 13.67 -8.49
C ASP A 61 16.10 13.17 -7.03
N THR A 62 15.21 13.65 -6.17
CA THR A 62 15.22 13.28 -4.75
C THR A 62 13.83 13.31 -4.15
N ASP A 63 13.42 12.23 -3.52
CA ASP A 63 12.17 12.13 -2.75
C ASP A 63 12.45 11.83 -1.28
N SER A 64 11.83 12.57 -0.38
CA SER A 64 12.07 12.47 1.07
C SER A 64 10.79 12.68 1.89
N ALA A 65 10.88 12.34 3.18
CA ALA A 65 9.81 12.64 4.13
C ALA A 65 9.57 14.15 4.38
N ARG A 66 10.42 15.02 3.81
CA ARG A 66 10.34 16.48 3.98
C ARG A 66 9.64 17.18 2.83
N ASP A 67 9.29 16.45 1.78
CA ASP A 67 8.63 16.99 0.60
C ASP A 67 7.15 17.25 0.86
N ALA A 68 6.56 18.16 0.09
CA ALA A 68 5.18 18.57 0.28
C ALA A 68 4.17 17.41 0.15
N TRP A 69 4.47 16.42 -0.69
CA TRP A 69 3.64 15.23 -0.86
C TRP A 69 3.70 14.28 0.35
N ALA A 70 4.82 14.28 1.10
CA ALA A 70 5.09 13.34 2.20
C ALA A 70 4.54 13.81 3.56
N LEU A 71 3.85 14.95 3.63
CA LEU A 71 3.36 15.57 4.86
C LEU A 71 2.33 14.72 5.65
N GLY A 72 2.26 13.43 5.36
CA GLY A 72 1.39 12.48 6.05
C GLY A 72 -0.08 12.59 5.64
N SER A 73 -0.96 11.93 6.41
CA SER A 73 -2.40 12.01 6.12
C SER A 73 -2.94 13.38 6.52
N GLN A 74 -3.30 14.18 5.51
CA GLN A 74 -3.89 15.50 5.70
C GLN A 74 -5.41 15.38 5.85
N ARG A 75 -5.95 15.97 6.93
CA ARG A 75 -7.39 16.16 7.06
C ARG A 75 -7.78 17.50 6.46
N LEU A 76 -8.55 17.46 5.39
CA LEU A 76 -9.11 18.62 4.72
C LEU A 76 -10.63 18.62 4.89
N ARG A 77 -11.24 19.80 4.86
CA ARG A 77 -12.69 19.91 4.85
C ARG A 77 -13.12 20.60 3.55
N TRP A 78 -13.92 19.87 2.76
CA TRP A 78 -14.38 20.33 1.46
C TRP A 78 -15.90 20.15 1.33
N GLU A 79 -16.61 21.23 1.07
CA GLU A 79 -18.08 21.23 0.89
C GLU A 79 -18.85 20.48 2.01
N GLY A 80 -18.41 20.63 3.26
CA GLY A 80 -19.03 19.97 4.41
C GLY A 80 -18.68 18.50 4.59
N ARG A 81 -17.73 17.97 3.81
CA ARG A 81 -17.16 16.64 3.91
C ARG A 81 -15.78 16.70 4.55
N ASP A 82 -15.47 15.69 5.34
CA ASP A 82 -14.10 15.46 5.78
C ASP A 82 -13.37 14.60 4.73
N LEU A 83 -12.24 15.09 4.27
CA LEU A 83 -11.37 14.46 3.31
C LEU A 83 -10.04 14.14 3.99
N TYR A 84 -9.59 12.90 3.85
CA TYR A 84 -8.26 12.46 4.28
C TYR A 84 -7.49 12.03 3.05
N LEU A 85 -6.34 12.66 2.86
CA LEU A 85 -5.42 12.40 1.75
C LEU A 85 -4.10 11.92 2.31
N GLU A 86 -3.60 10.81 1.77
CA GLU A 86 -2.27 10.27 2.05
C GLU A 86 -1.59 9.91 0.74
N ILE A 87 -0.37 10.40 0.56
CA ILE A 87 0.51 10.00 -0.53
C ILE A 87 1.65 9.20 0.07
N ARG A 88 1.95 8.03 -0.50
CA ARG A 88 3.03 7.15 -0.06
C ARG A 88 3.93 6.81 -1.23
N ASP A 89 5.20 6.82 -0.97
CA ASP A 89 6.23 6.32 -1.87
C ASP A 89 6.20 4.78 -1.91
N GLU A 90 6.05 4.19 -3.10
CA GLU A 90 6.09 2.73 -3.29
C GLU A 90 7.52 2.19 -3.29
N GLU A 91 8.52 2.96 -3.71
CA GLU A 91 9.93 2.61 -3.62
C GLU A 91 10.48 2.71 -2.19
N SER A 92 9.71 3.22 -1.23
CA SER A 92 10.04 3.08 0.20
C SER A 92 9.99 1.62 0.67
N ARG A 93 9.34 0.75 -0.08
CA ARG A 93 9.10 -0.66 0.24
C ARG A 93 9.98 -1.55 -0.61
N PHE A 94 10.10 -2.78 -0.18
CA PHE A 94 10.85 -3.79 -0.92
C PHE A 94 10.13 -4.14 -2.24
N PRO A 95 10.79 -4.00 -3.41
CA PRO A 95 10.17 -4.20 -4.72
C PRO A 95 10.16 -5.69 -5.10
N ILE A 96 9.00 -6.35 -5.06
CA ILE A 96 8.84 -7.75 -5.48
C ILE A 96 9.12 -7.89 -6.99
N SER A 97 8.82 -6.86 -7.79
CA SER A 97 9.04 -6.85 -9.23
C SER A 97 10.51 -6.99 -9.67
N LEU A 98 11.45 -6.75 -8.75
CA LEU A 98 12.89 -6.87 -9.02
C LEU A 98 13.47 -8.24 -8.64
N LEU A 99 12.67 -9.16 -8.11
CA LEU A 99 13.10 -10.52 -7.84
C LEU A 99 13.38 -11.28 -9.14
N PRO A 100 14.45 -12.12 -9.19
CA PRO A 100 14.85 -12.86 -10.40
C PRO A 100 14.02 -14.15 -10.54
N ALA A 101 12.72 -14.06 -10.83
CA ALA A 101 11.84 -15.20 -10.92
C ALA A 101 12.20 -16.12 -12.10
N ASP A 102 12.33 -15.56 -13.31
CA ASP A 102 12.57 -16.31 -14.55
C ASP A 102 14.05 -16.42 -14.95
N THR A 103 14.97 -16.03 -14.07
CA THR A 103 16.40 -16.03 -14.39
C THR A 103 17.14 -17.06 -13.58
N LYS A 104 18.13 -17.71 -14.22
CA LYS A 104 19.06 -18.55 -13.47
C LYS A 104 19.76 -17.72 -12.39
N PRO A 105 20.03 -18.27 -11.19
CA PRO A 105 20.62 -17.54 -10.07
C PRO A 105 21.88 -16.74 -10.45
N ASP A 106 22.69 -17.27 -11.35
CA ASP A 106 23.97 -16.65 -11.76
C ASP A 106 23.83 -15.60 -12.88
N ALA A 107 22.64 -15.44 -13.46
CA ALA A 107 22.43 -14.55 -14.61
C ALA A 107 22.43 -13.06 -14.26
N ASP A 108 22.00 -12.71 -13.04
CA ASP A 108 21.97 -11.33 -12.56
C ASP A 108 22.36 -11.26 -11.07
N PRO A 109 23.66 -11.09 -10.78
CA PRO A 109 24.15 -11.03 -9.39
C PRO A 109 23.52 -9.91 -8.55
N ASP A 110 23.16 -8.78 -9.17
CA ASP A 110 22.59 -7.67 -8.45
C ASP A 110 21.15 -7.99 -8.03
N ARG A 111 20.38 -8.77 -8.81
CA ARG A 111 19.06 -9.25 -8.42
C ARG A 111 19.11 -10.29 -7.30
N GLN A 112 20.19 -11.06 -7.19
CA GLN A 112 20.37 -11.98 -6.05
C GLN A 112 20.51 -11.24 -4.71
N LEU A 113 20.96 -10.00 -4.70
CA LEU A 113 20.96 -9.16 -3.50
C LEU A 113 19.55 -8.92 -2.96
N TYR A 114 18.55 -8.77 -3.87
CA TYR A 114 17.15 -8.64 -3.45
C TYR A 114 16.61 -9.93 -2.83
N VAL A 115 16.98 -11.10 -3.35
CA VAL A 115 16.62 -12.40 -2.75
C VAL A 115 17.14 -12.48 -1.32
N GLN A 116 18.43 -12.23 -1.11
CA GLN A 116 19.06 -12.27 0.20
C GLN A 116 18.46 -11.24 1.18
N ALA A 117 18.17 -10.03 0.68
CA ALA A 117 17.56 -8.99 1.48
C ALA A 117 16.13 -9.38 1.92
N LEU A 118 15.34 -9.96 1.01
CA LEU A 118 13.99 -10.44 1.33
C LEU A 118 14.05 -11.60 2.33
N GLU A 119 14.94 -12.57 2.17
CA GLU A 119 15.13 -13.67 3.14
C GLU A 119 15.45 -13.14 4.53
N ARG A 120 16.36 -12.15 4.65
CA ARG A 120 16.68 -11.51 5.92
C ARG A 120 15.48 -10.81 6.54
N MET A 121 14.70 -10.08 5.72
CA MET A 121 13.50 -9.39 6.20
C MET A 121 12.45 -10.35 6.71
N LEU A 122 12.16 -11.43 5.96
CA LEU A 122 11.21 -12.46 6.34
C LEU A 122 11.65 -13.18 7.61
N SER A 123 12.95 -13.51 7.73
CA SER A 123 13.50 -14.14 8.92
C SER A 123 13.36 -13.24 10.16
N LYS A 124 13.62 -11.95 10.05
CA LYS A 124 13.40 -10.95 11.12
C LYS A 124 11.93 -10.78 11.48
N SER A 125 11.02 -11.07 10.55
CA SER A 125 9.57 -11.00 10.77
C SER A 125 8.93 -12.29 11.28
N GLY A 126 9.76 -13.31 11.63
CA GLY A 126 9.29 -14.56 12.23
C GLY A 126 8.93 -15.65 11.22
N LEU A 127 9.22 -15.48 9.93
CA LEU A 127 9.05 -16.51 8.90
C LEU A 127 10.37 -17.26 8.63
N ALA A 128 10.24 -18.45 8.05
CA ALA A 128 11.38 -19.14 7.45
C ALA A 128 11.72 -18.46 6.11
N GLY A 129 12.72 -17.56 6.10
CA GLY A 129 13.00 -16.67 4.98
C GLY A 129 13.19 -17.38 3.64
N ALA A 130 14.15 -18.33 3.55
CA ALA A 130 14.42 -19.03 2.30
C ALA A 130 13.23 -19.85 1.75
N PRO A 131 12.48 -20.65 2.56
CA PRO A 131 11.27 -21.30 2.07
C PRO A 131 10.15 -20.36 1.63
N ALA A 132 9.99 -19.21 2.30
CA ALA A 132 8.99 -18.23 1.92
C ALA A 132 9.36 -17.54 0.58
N VAL A 133 10.64 -17.17 0.40
CA VAL A 133 11.12 -16.61 -0.87
C VAL A 133 11.02 -17.62 -2.00
N ALA A 134 11.40 -18.90 -1.78
CA ALA A 134 11.25 -19.95 -2.79
C ALA A 134 9.79 -20.10 -3.25
N SER A 135 8.83 -20.14 -2.30
CA SER A 135 7.40 -20.20 -2.64
C SER A 135 6.89 -18.95 -3.38
N LEU A 136 7.46 -17.78 -3.12
CA LEU A 136 7.13 -16.56 -3.85
C LEU A 136 7.70 -16.58 -5.27
N LEU A 137 8.94 -17.04 -5.43
CA LEU A 137 9.59 -17.15 -6.75
C LEU A 137 8.84 -18.15 -7.65
N ASP A 138 8.43 -19.32 -7.10
CA ASP A 138 7.62 -20.31 -7.84
C ASP A 138 6.22 -19.75 -8.19
N TRP A 139 5.66 -18.87 -7.35
CA TRP A 139 4.36 -18.24 -7.65
C TRP A 139 4.43 -17.24 -8.80
N ILE A 140 5.56 -16.55 -8.95
CA ILE A 140 5.70 -15.43 -9.91
C ILE A 140 6.49 -15.76 -11.18
N ASP A 141 7.18 -16.91 -11.26
CA ASP A 141 7.84 -17.34 -12.50
C ASP A 141 6.85 -17.94 -13.51
N LEU A 142 7.36 -18.31 -14.68
CA LEU A 142 6.54 -18.76 -15.80
C LEU A 142 6.54 -20.28 -15.98
N ASP A 143 7.36 -21.00 -15.24
CA ASP A 143 7.45 -22.46 -15.35
C ASP A 143 6.72 -23.17 -14.20
N ASP A 144 6.77 -24.51 -14.17
CA ASP A 144 6.15 -25.35 -13.14
C ASP A 144 7.21 -26.14 -12.35
N ASP A 145 8.48 -25.74 -12.44
CA ASP A 145 9.62 -26.41 -11.81
C ASP A 145 9.77 -25.98 -10.34
N VAL A 146 9.44 -26.86 -9.42
CA VAL A 146 9.49 -26.59 -7.97
C VAL A 146 10.91 -26.32 -7.49
N ARG A 147 11.16 -25.14 -6.94
CA ARG A 147 12.43 -24.82 -6.24
C ARG A 147 12.56 -25.60 -4.95
N THR A 148 13.79 -25.78 -4.49
CA THR A 148 14.04 -26.38 -3.17
C THR A 148 13.29 -25.59 -2.09
N ASN A 149 12.39 -26.27 -1.37
CA ASN A 149 11.45 -25.70 -0.40
C ASN A 149 10.40 -24.74 -0.97
N GLY A 150 10.26 -24.65 -2.28
CA GLY A 150 9.25 -23.87 -2.97
C GLY A 150 7.89 -24.58 -3.04
N ALA A 151 6.98 -24.04 -3.85
CA ALA A 151 5.62 -24.56 -3.96
C ALA A 151 4.98 -24.20 -5.30
N GLU A 152 4.76 -25.18 -6.15
CA GLU A 152 4.03 -25.10 -7.41
C GLU A 152 2.60 -25.66 -7.32
N GLN A 153 1.88 -25.73 -8.45
CA GLN A 153 0.47 -26.14 -8.54
C GLN A 153 0.13 -27.38 -7.69
N GLY A 154 1.05 -28.37 -7.61
CA GLY A 154 0.87 -29.55 -6.77
C GLY A 154 0.72 -29.29 -5.27
N SER A 155 1.20 -28.14 -4.81
CA SER A 155 1.11 -27.69 -3.41
C SER A 155 -0.19 -26.91 -3.11
N TYR A 156 -0.98 -26.57 -4.13
CA TYR A 156 -2.17 -25.73 -4.03
C TYR A 156 -3.42 -26.42 -4.61
N PRO A 157 -4.00 -27.43 -3.96
CA PRO A 157 -5.10 -28.22 -4.52
C PRO A 157 -6.41 -27.43 -4.74
N GLN A 158 -6.56 -26.29 -4.06
CA GLN A 158 -7.77 -25.43 -4.15
C GLN A 158 -7.54 -24.08 -4.84
N LEU A 159 -6.31 -23.82 -5.27
CA LEU A 159 -5.93 -22.58 -5.95
C LEU A 159 -5.22 -22.93 -7.25
N THR A 160 -5.35 -22.06 -8.24
CA THR A 160 -4.51 -22.10 -9.44
C THR A 160 -3.31 -21.19 -9.20
N VAL A 161 -2.10 -21.72 -9.35
CA VAL A 161 -0.88 -20.93 -9.31
C VAL A 161 -0.90 -19.95 -10.48
N LYS A 162 -0.45 -18.73 -10.23
CA LYS A 162 -0.58 -17.66 -11.20
C LYS A 162 0.45 -17.73 -12.30
N ASN A 163 1.64 -18.22 -11.99
CA ASN A 163 2.83 -18.20 -12.87
C ASN A 163 3.00 -16.83 -13.54
N GLY A 164 3.09 -15.79 -12.71
CA GLY A 164 3.21 -14.42 -13.18
C GLY A 164 3.27 -13.38 -12.04
N PRO A 165 3.56 -12.12 -12.38
CA PRO A 165 3.77 -11.07 -11.39
C PRO A 165 2.55 -10.87 -10.48
N LEU A 166 2.79 -10.47 -9.24
CA LEU A 166 1.72 -10.14 -8.29
C LEU A 166 0.92 -8.92 -8.76
N ASP A 167 -0.40 -9.03 -8.72
CA ASP A 167 -1.30 -7.86 -8.90
C ASP A 167 -1.41 -7.05 -7.60
N ASN A 168 -1.31 -7.75 -6.45
CA ASN A 168 -1.39 -7.13 -5.13
C ASN A 168 -0.58 -7.95 -4.11
N VAL A 169 -0.01 -7.27 -3.15
CA VAL A 169 0.70 -7.88 -2.01
C VAL A 169 -0.21 -8.78 -1.17
N ASP A 170 -1.52 -8.56 -1.17
CA ASP A 170 -2.49 -9.43 -0.49
C ASP A 170 -2.49 -10.88 -1.00
N GLU A 171 -1.94 -11.15 -2.20
CA GLU A 171 -1.78 -12.50 -2.73
C GLU A 171 -0.81 -13.35 -1.88
N LEU A 172 0.14 -12.72 -1.19
CA LEU A 172 1.10 -13.38 -0.32
C LEU A 172 0.44 -14.21 0.80
N GLU A 173 -0.76 -13.81 1.26
CA GLU A 173 -1.52 -14.56 2.26
C GLU A 173 -1.93 -15.97 1.78
N ARG A 174 -1.90 -16.21 0.47
CA ARG A 174 -2.26 -17.49 -0.15
C ARG A 174 -1.05 -18.41 -0.37
N LEU A 175 0.15 -17.86 -0.28
CA LEU A 175 1.38 -18.58 -0.57
C LEU A 175 1.74 -19.52 0.59
N ARG A 176 2.24 -20.70 0.23
CA ARG A 176 2.83 -21.61 1.19
C ARG A 176 4.04 -20.95 1.87
N ASN A 177 4.26 -21.25 3.13
CA ASN A 177 5.32 -20.69 3.97
C ASN A 177 5.17 -19.19 4.27
N TRP A 178 4.07 -18.54 3.87
CA TRP A 178 3.74 -17.16 4.22
C TRP A 178 2.68 -17.11 5.31
N GLY A 179 2.82 -16.12 6.18
CA GLY A 179 1.87 -15.80 7.25
C GLY A 179 1.94 -14.29 7.51
N PRO A 180 1.12 -13.73 8.41
CA PRO A 180 1.18 -12.32 8.75
C PRO A 180 2.55 -11.97 9.36
N PRO A 181 3.12 -10.79 9.07
CA PRO A 181 4.37 -10.36 9.66
C PRO A 181 4.21 -10.16 11.17
N GLN A 182 5.18 -10.65 11.95
CA GLN A 182 5.23 -10.44 13.40
C GLN A 182 5.97 -9.15 13.74
N LEU A 183 5.60 -8.07 13.07
CA LEU A 183 6.22 -6.75 13.18
C LEU A 183 5.16 -5.69 13.49
N PRO A 184 5.52 -4.63 14.22
CA PRO A 184 4.67 -3.46 14.34
C PRO A 184 4.57 -2.76 12.98
N PRO A 185 3.47 -2.05 12.69
CA PRO A 185 3.39 -1.23 11.49
C PRO A 185 4.45 -0.12 11.55
N PRO A 186 5.12 0.20 10.42
CA PRO A 186 6.10 1.28 10.40
C PRO A 186 5.43 2.61 10.79
N PRO A 187 6.12 3.51 11.49
CA PRO A 187 5.59 4.82 11.82
C PRO A 187 5.23 5.59 10.54
N ALA A 188 4.30 6.52 10.64
CA ALA A 188 4.05 7.48 9.56
C ALA A 188 5.33 8.29 9.29
N LEU A 189 5.53 8.72 8.04
CA LEU A 189 6.67 9.59 7.68
C LEU A 189 6.63 10.90 8.46
N ASP A 190 5.44 11.46 8.66
CA ASP A 190 5.20 12.53 9.61
C ASP A 190 4.62 11.95 10.92
N PRO A 191 5.40 11.92 12.02
CA PRO A 191 4.94 11.38 13.31
C PRO A 191 3.78 12.18 13.93
N SER A 192 3.53 13.40 13.49
CA SER A 192 2.42 14.24 13.96
C SER A 192 1.08 13.91 13.28
N SER A 193 1.12 13.18 12.19
CA SER A 193 -0.06 12.77 11.43
C SER A 193 -0.55 11.38 11.82
N PRO A 194 -1.85 11.20 12.09
CA PRO A 194 -2.42 9.86 12.29
C PRO A 194 -2.32 9.06 10.99
N ARG A 195 -2.12 7.76 11.11
CA ARG A 195 -2.19 6.87 9.94
C ARG A 195 -3.61 6.82 9.41
N LEU A 196 -3.75 6.75 8.08
CA LEU A 196 -5.06 6.64 7.43
C LEU A 196 -5.82 5.38 7.88
N ASP A 197 -5.10 4.30 8.20
CA ASP A 197 -5.69 3.05 8.70
C ASP A 197 -6.27 3.17 10.11
N GLU A 198 -5.71 4.02 10.98
CA GLU A 198 -6.27 4.35 12.29
C GLU A 198 -7.60 5.06 12.13
N PHE A 199 -7.67 5.94 11.14
CA PHE A 199 -8.89 6.64 10.81
C PHE A 199 -9.99 5.71 10.28
N LYS A 200 -9.64 4.69 9.47
CA LYS A 200 -10.59 3.67 9.02
C LYS A 200 -11.25 2.93 10.17
N SER A 201 -10.49 2.62 11.22
CA SER A 201 -11.02 1.91 12.38
C SER A 201 -12.14 2.65 13.10
N MET A 202 -12.19 3.98 13.00
CA MET A 202 -13.24 4.81 13.57
C MET A 202 -14.58 4.67 12.84
N PHE A 203 -14.58 4.25 11.56
CA PHE A 203 -15.79 4.13 10.73
C PHE A 203 -16.22 2.69 10.45
N GLN A 204 -15.34 1.72 10.68
CA GLN A 204 -15.66 0.31 10.53
C GLN A 204 -15.95 -0.30 11.90
N SER A 205 -17.22 -0.46 12.23
CA SER A 205 -17.65 -1.30 13.35
C SER A 205 -17.34 -2.77 13.03
N GLY A 206 -16.17 -3.23 13.39
CA GLY A 206 -15.81 -4.63 13.21
C GLY A 206 -14.30 -4.83 13.16
N THR A 207 -13.79 -5.50 14.18
CA THR A 207 -12.42 -5.98 14.34
C THR A 207 -11.35 -4.89 14.26
N ALA A 208 -10.99 -4.32 15.40
CA ALA A 208 -9.68 -3.72 15.59
C ALA A 208 -8.66 -4.77 15.11
N LYS A 209 -8.05 -4.55 13.94
CA LYS A 209 -6.94 -5.37 13.50
C LYS A 209 -5.90 -5.33 14.62
N THR A 210 -5.44 -6.47 15.03
CA THR A 210 -4.29 -6.65 15.91
C THR A 210 -3.25 -5.60 15.51
N GLY A 211 -2.64 -4.90 16.48
CA GLY A 211 -1.66 -3.83 16.20
C GLY A 211 -0.39 -4.30 15.47
N LEU A 212 -0.52 -5.32 14.63
CA LEU A 212 0.51 -5.89 13.75
C LEU A 212 0.37 -5.29 12.34
N ALA A 213 1.51 -5.15 11.69
CA ALA A 213 1.63 -4.73 10.30
C ALA A 213 0.99 -5.76 9.34
N ASN A 214 0.80 -5.35 8.10
CA ASN A 214 0.56 -6.25 6.97
C ASN A 214 1.76 -6.19 6.00
N TRP A 215 1.87 -7.16 5.08
CA TRP A 215 2.98 -7.19 4.13
C TRP A 215 3.00 -5.96 3.21
N GLY A 216 1.86 -5.36 2.91
CA GLY A 216 1.78 -4.11 2.16
C GLY A 216 2.40 -2.90 2.86
N ASP A 217 2.79 -3.00 4.14
CA ASP A 217 3.56 -1.96 4.81
C ASP A 217 5.05 -2.02 4.46
N PHE A 218 5.56 -3.18 4.03
CA PHE A 218 6.99 -3.44 3.79
C PHE A 218 7.32 -3.84 2.36
N LEU A 219 6.36 -4.42 1.63
CA LEU A 219 6.53 -4.95 0.28
C LEU A 219 5.67 -4.18 -0.72
N SER A 220 6.15 -4.03 -1.94
CA SER A 220 5.39 -3.46 -3.05
C SER A 220 5.42 -4.37 -4.27
N ALA A 221 4.23 -4.63 -4.84
CA ALA A 221 4.08 -5.24 -6.16
C ALA A 221 4.18 -4.20 -7.29
N TYR A 222 4.17 -2.91 -6.96
CA TYR A 222 4.10 -1.80 -7.91
C TYR A 222 5.40 -1.03 -8.07
N ALA A 223 6.29 -1.06 -7.07
CA ALA A 223 7.59 -0.42 -7.12
C ALA A 223 8.40 -0.94 -8.31
N LYS A 224 9.00 -0.04 -9.09
CA LYS A 224 9.76 -0.36 -10.30
C LYS A 224 11.24 -0.03 -10.19
N GLY A 225 11.55 0.86 -9.26
CA GLY A 225 12.89 1.37 -9.01
C GLY A 225 13.58 0.70 -7.83
N LYS A 226 14.75 1.23 -7.54
CA LYS A 226 15.52 0.89 -6.35
C LYS A 226 14.83 1.39 -5.09
N ILE A 227 15.15 0.79 -3.94
CA ILE A 227 14.57 1.17 -2.65
C ILE A 227 15.06 2.58 -2.27
N ASN A 228 14.12 3.49 -2.03
CA ASN A 228 14.44 4.86 -1.64
C ASN A 228 14.87 4.94 -0.15
N LEU A 229 16.14 5.26 0.08
CA LEU A 229 16.72 5.34 1.43
C LEU A 229 16.13 6.48 2.27
N ASN A 230 15.62 7.55 1.64
CA ASN A 230 15.04 8.68 2.35
C ASN A 230 13.67 8.35 2.98
N THR A 231 12.97 7.34 2.46
CA THR A 231 11.58 7.04 2.85
C THR A 231 11.38 5.62 3.38
N ALA A 232 12.32 4.69 3.11
CA ALA A 232 12.18 3.28 3.48
C ALA A 232 12.06 3.08 5.00
N PRO A 233 11.16 2.20 5.49
CA PRO A 233 11.01 1.90 6.91
C PRO A 233 12.22 1.13 7.47
N LYS A 234 12.34 1.14 8.79
CA LYS A 234 13.45 0.52 9.53
C LYS A 234 13.65 -0.96 9.14
N GLU A 235 12.57 -1.70 8.98
CA GLU A 235 12.55 -3.11 8.68
C GLU A 235 13.13 -3.40 7.29
N VAL A 236 12.78 -2.59 6.31
CA VAL A 236 13.33 -2.67 4.95
C VAL A 236 14.80 -2.30 4.97
N LEU A 237 15.17 -1.17 5.58
CA LEU A 237 16.57 -0.73 5.68
C LEU A 237 17.47 -1.78 6.34
N GLY A 238 17.01 -2.37 7.46
CA GLY A 238 17.75 -3.39 8.19
C GLY A 238 17.89 -4.74 7.47
N SER A 239 17.17 -4.94 6.36
CA SER A 239 17.26 -6.16 5.56
C SER A 239 18.24 -6.06 4.40
N LEU A 240 18.65 -4.84 4.00
CA LEU A 240 19.42 -4.59 2.78
C LEU A 240 20.79 -5.29 2.76
N ASP A 241 21.48 -5.27 3.88
CA ASP A 241 22.81 -5.87 4.02
C ASP A 241 22.99 -6.43 5.45
N GLU A 242 23.85 -7.42 5.63
CA GLU A 242 24.15 -7.99 6.96
C GLU A 242 24.79 -6.94 7.90
N ALA A 243 25.54 -6.00 7.34
CA ALA A 243 26.15 -4.89 8.09
C ALA A 243 25.13 -3.81 8.52
N MET A 244 23.89 -3.84 7.98
CA MET A 244 22.81 -2.96 8.40
C MET A 244 22.21 -3.39 9.75
N SER A 245 23.02 -3.26 10.80
CA SER A 245 22.60 -3.50 12.18
C SER A 245 21.56 -2.46 12.63
N ASP A 246 20.83 -2.76 13.71
CA ASP A 246 19.87 -1.81 14.31
C ASP A 246 20.48 -0.46 14.65
N SER A 247 21.75 -0.44 15.05
CA SER A 247 22.50 0.80 15.33
C SER A 247 22.70 1.62 14.05
N VAL A 248 23.21 0.98 12.98
CA VAL A 248 23.45 1.65 11.68
C VAL A 248 22.14 2.18 11.08
N VAL A 249 21.08 1.39 11.14
CA VAL A 249 19.76 1.82 10.67
C VAL A 249 19.23 3.00 11.48
N THR A 250 19.44 3.00 12.79
CA THR A 250 19.04 4.12 13.67
C THR A 250 19.77 5.40 13.31
N GLU A 251 21.08 5.32 13.08
CA GLU A 251 21.91 6.47 12.65
C GLU A 251 21.49 6.99 11.26
N LEU A 252 21.18 6.08 10.30
CA LEU A 252 20.68 6.46 9.00
C LEU A 252 19.34 7.21 9.12
N ILE A 253 18.40 6.69 9.90
CA ILE A 253 17.10 7.34 10.13
C ILE A 253 17.29 8.70 10.83
N ALA A 254 18.18 8.79 11.82
CA ALA A 254 18.50 10.03 12.49
C ALA A 254 19.19 11.05 11.56
N TYR A 255 20.03 10.60 10.63
CA TYR A 255 20.67 11.46 9.64
C TYR A 255 19.63 12.00 8.64
N ARG A 256 18.83 11.12 8.00
CA ARG A 256 17.85 11.53 7.00
C ARG A 256 16.72 12.41 7.55
N SER A 257 16.41 12.34 8.85
CA SER A 257 15.45 13.24 9.49
C SER A 257 15.92 14.71 9.50
N ARG A 258 17.23 14.95 9.41
CA ARG A 258 17.85 16.28 9.41
C ARG A 258 18.40 16.67 8.04
N ASN A 259 18.82 15.71 7.24
CA ASN A 259 19.50 15.90 5.96
C ASN A 259 18.88 14.98 4.92
N VAL A 260 18.57 15.47 3.73
CA VAL A 260 18.16 14.61 2.62
C VAL A 260 19.40 13.92 2.04
N LEU A 261 19.29 12.63 1.73
CA LEU A 261 20.33 11.88 1.02
C LEU A 261 20.13 12.08 -0.49
N HIS A 262 21.19 12.51 -1.19
CA HIS A 262 21.16 12.75 -2.64
C HIS A 262 21.99 11.76 -3.42
N ASN A 263 23.01 11.16 -2.80
CA ASN A 263 23.96 10.31 -3.48
C ASN A 263 24.73 9.41 -2.48
N GLN A 264 25.57 8.52 -3.03
CA GLN A 264 26.36 7.59 -2.23
C GLN A 264 27.34 8.28 -1.25
N GLU A 265 27.84 9.48 -1.57
CA GLU A 265 28.76 10.20 -0.68
C GLU A 265 28.07 10.66 0.62
N ASP A 266 26.74 10.91 0.55
CA ASP A 266 25.99 11.23 1.76
C ASP A 266 25.88 10.04 2.71
N LEU A 267 25.83 8.80 2.18
CA LEU A 267 25.82 7.59 3.01
C LEU A 267 27.08 7.46 3.87
N LYS A 268 28.24 7.84 3.31
CA LYS A 268 29.53 7.76 4.00
C LYS A 268 29.63 8.72 5.21
N LYS A 269 28.73 9.69 5.31
CA LYS A 269 28.65 10.60 6.46
C LYS A 269 27.92 9.99 7.66
N ILE A 270 27.33 8.80 7.48
CA ILE A 270 26.53 8.11 8.50
C ILE A 270 27.44 7.16 9.28
N PRO A 271 27.50 7.24 10.61
CA PRO A 271 28.29 6.34 11.43
C PRO A 271 27.94 4.87 11.16
N GLY A 272 28.96 4.05 10.93
CA GLY A 272 28.81 2.62 10.63
C GLY A 272 28.60 2.28 9.14
N ILE A 273 28.53 3.27 8.25
CA ILE A 273 28.51 3.06 6.81
C ILE A 273 29.87 3.41 6.21
N ASP A 274 30.67 2.42 5.91
CA ASP A 274 31.95 2.57 5.22
C ASP A 274 31.77 2.60 3.68
N ASN A 275 32.88 2.73 2.95
CA ASN A 275 32.87 2.77 1.49
C ASN A 275 32.31 1.50 0.85
N ASP A 276 32.63 0.34 1.43
CA ASP A 276 32.24 -0.96 0.90
C ASP A 276 30.74 -1.19 1.12
N LEU A 277 30.23 -0.89 2.29
CA LEU A 277 28.81 -0.95 2.59
C LEU A 277 28.02 0.04 1.72
N ALA A 278 28.47 1.28 1.61
CA ALA A 278 27.83 2.28 0.74
C ALA A 278 27.78 1.84 -0.72
N PHE A 279 28.85 1.20 -1.22
CA PHE A 279 28.86 0.64 -2.57
C PHE A 279 27.86 -0.51 -2.76
N ARG A 280 27.79 -1.45 -1.80
CA ARG A 280 26.81 -2.55 -1.86
C ARG A 280 25.38 -2.04 -1.80
N LEU A 281 25.08 -1.12 -0.88
CA LEU A 281 23.74 -0.50 -0.73
C LEU A 281 23.30 0.18 -2.05
N ASN A 282 24.21 0.92 -2.71
CA ASN A 282 23.90 1.66 -3.94
C ASN A 282 23.45 0.75 -5.11
N LYS A 283 23.71 -0.56 -5.04
CA LYS A 283 23.22 -1.51 -6.05
C LYS A 283 21.69 -1.67 -5.98
N MET A 284 21.10 -1.66 -4.77
CA MET A 284 19.69 -1.91 -4.53
C MET A 284 18.91 -0.65 -4.15
N THR A 285 19.61 0.45 -3.82
CA THR A 285 18.98 1.64 -3.25
C THR A 285 19.17 2.87 -4.13
N GLY A 286 18.23 3.80 -3.98
CA GLY A 286 18.20 5.11 -4.64
C GLY A 286 17.74 6.20 -3.69
N TYR A 287 17.51 7.38 -4.26
CA TYR A 287 17.18 8.58 -3.50
C TYR A 287 15.90 9.27 -4.03
N ALA A 288 15.39 8.81 -5.15
CA ALA A 288 14.19 9.28 -5.81
C ALA A 288 13.24 8.13 -6.09
N SER A 289 11.97 8.42 -6.30
CA SER A 289 10.89 7.48 -6.49
C SER A 289 10.08 7.78 -7.74
N GLN A 290 9.58 6.73 -8.38
CA GLN A 290 8.79 6.83 -9.60
C GLN A 290 7.31 6.50 -9.36
N VAL A 291 7.01 5.67 -8.38
CA VAL A 291 5.64 5.20 -8.13
C VAL A 291 5.16 5.65 -6.76
N PHE A 292 4.00 6.27 -6.76
CA PHE A 292 3.36 6.80 -5.55
C PHE A 292 1.95 6.23 -5.43
N ARG A 293 1.60 5.80 -4.24
CA ARG A 293 0.24 5.39 -3.88
C ARG A 293 -0.48 6.56 -3.26
N VAL A 294 -1.60 6.93 -3.82
CA VAL A 294 -2.51 7.93 -3.27
C VAL A 294 -3.71 7.21 -2.67
N ARG A 295 -4.01 7.49 -1.42
CA ARG A 295 -5.20 7.00 -0.73
C ARG A 295 -6.02 8.18 -0.25
N VAL A 296 -7.28 8.17 -0.60
CA VAL A 296 -8.24 9.21 -0.23
C VAL A 296 -9.41 8.57 0.47
N ILE A 297 -9.79 9.10 1.63
CA ILE A 297 -11.04 8.75 2.30
C ILE A 297 -11.88 10.01 2.38
N VAL A 298 -13.08 9.96 1.83
CA VAL A 298 -14.08 11.03 1.94
C VAL A 298 -15.21 10.54 2.80
N THR A 299 -15.53 11.31 3.84
CA THR A 299 -16.66 11.01 4.72
C THR A 299 -17.73 12.08 4.58
N SER A 300 -18.94 11.68 4.27
CA SER A 300 -20.16 12.45 4.44
C SER A 300 -21.09 11.66 5.35
N ARG A 301 -21.86 12.32 6.16
CA ARG A 301 -22.76 11.87 7.25
C ARG A 301 -22.93 10.36 7.51
N GLU A 302 -22.90 9.45 6.51
CA GLU A 302 -23.21 8.03 6.70
C GLU A 302 -22.37 7.05 5.89
N ILE A 303 -21.68 7.46 4.81
CA ILE A 303 -21.00 6.51 3.90
C ILE A 303 -19.59 7.01 3.60
N PRO A 304 -18.55 6.40 4.18
CA PRO A 304 -17.18 6.66 3.75
C PRO A 304 -16.96 6.07 2.35
N LEU A 305 -16.28 6.81 1.49
CA LEU A 305 -15.71 6.34 0.23
C LEU A 305 -14.21 6.33 0.36
N GLU A 306 -13.60 5.20 0.08
CA GLU A 306 -12.15 5.09 -0.08
C GLU A 306 -11.81 5.00 -1.56
N LEU A 307 -10.84 5.81 -1.99
CA LEU A 307 -10.27 5.77 -3.31
C LEU A 307 -8.76 5.56 -3.19
N GLU A 308 -8.26 4.58 -3.92
CA GLU A 308 -6.83 4.29 -4.06
C GLU A 308 -6.41 4.48 -5.51
N ALA A 309 -5.31 5.18 -5.74
CA ALA A 309 -4.71 5.36 -7.05
C ALA A 309 -3.21 5.11 -7.00
N MET A 310 -2.65 4.54 -8.08
CA MET A 310 -1.22 4.44 -8.31
C MET A 310 -0.79 5.46 -9.35
N LEU A 311 0.11 6.34 -8.96
CA LEU A 311 0.69 7.37 -9.81
C LEU A 311 2.09 6.94 -10.21
N GLU A 312 2.40 6.99 -11.50
CA GLU A 312 3.76 6.78 -12.02
C GLU A 312 4.30 8.10 -12.56
N ARG A 313 5.36 8.60 -11.94
CA ARG A 313 6.09 9.81 -12.37
C ARG A 313 7.15 9.40 -13.39
N LYS A 314 6.89 9.68 -14.66
CA LYS A 314 7.83 9.43 -15.75
C LYS A 314 8.81 10.59 -15.94
N SER A 315 8.36 11.79 -15.63
CA SER A 315 9.15 13.02 -15.61
C SER A 315 8.46 14.04 -14.70
N GLN A 316 9.10 15.17 -14.43
CA GLN A 316 8.51 16.26 -13.66
C GLN A 316 7.13 16.72 -14.20
N ARG A 317 6.91 16.63 -15.51
CA ARG A 317 5.67 17.09 -16.15
C ARG A 317 4.70 15.96 -16.49
N GLU A 318 5.18 14.72 -16.50
CA GLU A 318 4.38 13.56 -16.91
C GLU A 318 4.17 12.61 -15.75
N ILE A 319 2.98 12.66 -15.15
CA ILE A 319 2.52 11.74 -14.14
C ILE A 319 1.31 11.01 -14.68
N VAL A 320 1.35 9.68 -14.66
CA VAL A 320 0.31 8.80 -15.22
C VAL A 320 -0.38 8.05 -14.09
N VAL A 321 -1.71 8.07 -14.09
CA VAL A 321 -2.50 7.21 -13.19
C VAL A 321 -2.54 5.81 -13.80
N ARG A 322 -1.89 4.83 -13.14
CA ARG A 322 -1.80 3.45 -13.59
C ARG A 322 -2.94 2.57 -13.10
N TYR A 323 -3.40 2.86 -11.91
CA TYR A 323 -4.40 2.07 -11.23
C TYR A 323 -5.35 3.00 -10.48
N TRP A 324 -6.61 2.61 -10.45
CA TRP A 324 -7.68 3.37 -9.81
C TRP A 324 -8.70 2.41 -9.22
N ARG A 325 -8.94 2.51 -7.91
CA ARG A 325 -9.88 1.63 -7.22
C ARG A 325 -10.70 2.42 -6.21
N ALA A 326 -12.03 2.36 -6.33
CA ALA A 326 -12.96 2.90 -5.33
C ALA A 326 -13.61 1.76 -4.54
N ARG A 327 -13.69 1.91 -3.24
CA ARG A 327 -14.33 0.95 -2.32
C ARG A 327 -15.41 1.62 -1.48
#